data_c1aa5ab36d7749ac474675d7ef1524ce
#
_entry.id   c1aa5ab36d7749ac474675d7ef1524ce
#
_cell.length_a   1.000
_cell.length_b   1.000
_cell.length_c   1.000
_cell.angle_alpha   90.00
_cell.angle_beta   90.00
_cell.angle_gamma   90.00
#
_symmetry.space_group_name_H-M   'P 1'
#
loop_
_entity.id
_entity.type
_entity.pdbx_description
1 polymer ?
#
loop_
_entity_poly.entity_id
_entity_poly.type
_entity_poly.pdbx_seq_one_letter_code
_entity_poly.pdbx_strand_id
1 'polypeptide(L)'
;QDAQQLLDLDNVADIWIYLQFLYGEDNIYKNMFFAFKKDTDGYQGYKLYLVPWDTDLTWGNVYVDSKEELYVKWAPENADRYLEWPLLDRLIELDVGGIRERIKDRWTELRSGILSEESMNEIFIECTHQVQDSGAFTRDAARWPDSRHNADYDGMKQFMKERTEFLDKMIQQ
;
A
#
# COMPACT_ATOMS: atom_id res chain seq x y z
N GLN A 1 -24.10 -11.90 11.92
CA GLN A 1 -22.84 -12.64 11.92
C GLN A 1 -21.71 -11.66 12.16
N ASP A 2 -20.83 -11.96 13.10
CA ASP A 2 -19.79 -11.05 13.51
C ASP A 2 -18.67 -11.01 12.45
N ALA A 3 -18.29 -9.81 11.99
CA ALA A 3 -17.22 -9.65 11.00
C ALA A 3 -15.88 -10.24 11.50
N GLN A 4 -15.65 -10.29 12.80
CA GLN A 4 -14.48 -10.90 13.43
C GLN A 4 -14.37 -12.41 13.20
N GLN A 5 -15.50 -13.09 12.98
CA GLN A 5 -15.50 -14.52 12.62
C GLN A 5 -15.19 -14.76 11.14
N LEU A 6 -15.42 -13.76 10.31
CA LEU A 6 -15.22 -13.84 8.86
C LEU A 6 -13.85 -13.37 8.42
N LEU A 7 -13.32 -12.35 9.06
CA LEU A 7 -12.09 -11.66 8.68
C LEU A 7 -10.99 -11.88 9.73
N ASP A 8 -9.78 -12.04 9.30
CA ASP A 8 -8.62 -11.89 10.16
C ASP A 8 -8.31 -10.39 10.32
N LEU A 9 -8.58 -9.86 11.51
CA LEU A 9 -8.49 -8.41 11.76
C LEU A 9 -7.04 -7.92 11.80
N ASP A 10 -6.08 -8.76 12.14
CA ASP A 10 -4.67 -8.38 12.10
C ASP A 10 -4.20 -8.25 10.65
N ASN A 11 -4.62 -9.18 9.78
CA ASN A 11 -4.40 -9.05 8.36
C ASN A 11 -5.11 -7.83 7.77
N VAL A 12 -6.35 -7.55 8.20
CA VAL A 12 -7.08 -6.35 7.75
C VAL A 12 -6.31 -5.07 8.13
N ALA A 13 -5.77 -5.01 9.35
CA ALA A 13 -4.96 -3.87 9.79
C ALA A 13 -3.68 -3.74 8.96
N ASP A 14 -2.96 -4.85 8.75
CA ASP A 14 -1.74 -4.87 7.92
C ASP A 14 -2.01 -4.40 6.49
N ILE A 15 -3.08 -4.89 5.86
CA ILE A 15 -3.41 -4.52 4.48
C ILE A 15 -3.89 -3.06 4.39
N TRP A 16 -4.65 -2.58 5.36
CA TRP A 16 -5.02 -1.17 5.40
C TRP A 16 -3.78 -0.28 5.51
N ILE A 17 -2.86 -0.57 6.45
CA ILE A 17 -1.60 0.16 6.60
C ILE A 17 -0.79 0.09 5.29
N TYR A 18 -0.66 -1.11 4.72
CA TYR A 18 0.10 -1.32 3.48
C TYR A 18 -0.42 -0.46 2.33
N LEU A 19 -1.73 -0.49 2.07
CA LEU A 19 -2.33 0.29 0.99
C LEU A 19 -2.28 1.80 1.27
N GLN A 20 -2.53 2.21 2.52
CA GLN A 20 -2.37 3.61 2.89
C GLN A 20 -0.92 4.06 2.69
N PHE A 21 0.06 3.28 3.13
CA PHE A 21 1.48 3.63 3.02
C PHE A 21 1.94 3.74 1.56
N LEU A 22 1.54 2.82 0.72
CA LEU A 22 1.89 2.84 -0.71
C LEU A 22 1.02 3.80 -1.54
N TYR A 23 -0.10 4.25 -1.02
CA TYR A 23 -1.18 4.86 -1.80
C TYR A 23 -1.61 3.98 -2.98
N GLY A 24 -1.92 2.71 -2.66
CA GLY A 24 -2.26 1.67 -3.66
C GLY A 24 -3.70 1.74 -4.14
N GLU A 25 -4.09 2.79 -4.86
CA GLU A 25 -5.46 3.02 -5.33
C GLU A 25 -5.97 1.90 -6.22
N ASP A 26 -5.13 1.38 -7.09
CA ASP A 26 -5.49 0.29 -8.00
C ASP A 26 -5.80 -1.03 -7.27
N ASN A 27 -5.23 -1.23 -6.10
CA ASN A 27 -5.46 -2.42 -5.28
C ASN A 27 -6.81 -2.44 -4.55
N ILE A 28 -7.53 -1.31 -4.51
CA ILE A 28 -8.86 -1.24 -3.89
C ILE A 28 -9.93 -1.85 -4.78
N TYR A 29 -9.84 -1.62 -6.08
CA TYR A 29 -10.87 -2.02 -7.05
C TYR A 29 -10.55 -3.32 -7.77
N LYS A 30 -9.28 -3.65 -7.87
CA LYS A 30 -8.73 -4.88 -8.48
C LYS A 30 -7.41 -5.22 -7.79
N ASN A 31 -6.66 -6.14 -8.31
CA ASN A 31 -5.33 -6.49 -7.78
C ASN A 31 -5.34 -6.87 -6.30
N MET A 32 -6.43 -7.50 -5.85
CA MET A 32 -6.59 -8.02 -4.51
C MET A 32 -7.15 -9.44 -4.56
N PHE A 33 -6.44 -10.39 -3.97
CA PHE A 33 -6.96 -11.73 -3.77
C PHE A 33 -7.60 -11.86 -2.40
N PHE A 34 -8.58 -12.74 -2.32
CA PHE A 34 -9.21 -13.17 -1.09
C PHE A 34 -8.88 -14.64 -0.86
N ALA A 35 -8.14 -14.92 0.20
CA ALA A 35 -7.72 -16.26 0.54
C ALA A 35 -8.43 -16.75 1.82
N PHE A 36 -8.84 -18.02 1.84
CA PHE A 36 -9.37 -18.64 3.05
C PHE A 36 -8.23 -19.34 3.80
N LYS A 37 -8.02 -18.96 5.05
CA LYS A 37 -7.07 -19.58 5.96
C LYS A 37 -7.83 -20.35 7.04
N LYS A 38 -7.40 -21.58 7.33
CA LYS A 38 -7.95 -22.38 8.40
C LYS A 38 -7.72 -21.69 9.74
N ASP A 39 -8.79 -21.48 10.48
CA ASP A 39 -8.79 -20.84 11.79
C ASP A 39 -9.93 -21.40 12.63
N THR A 40 -9.63 -21.95 13.82
CA THR A 40 -10.63 -22.58 14.69
C THR A 40 -11.69 -21.60 15.20
N ASP A 41 -11.34 -20.32 15.30
CA ASP A 41 -12.22 -19.25 15.75
C ASP A 41 -12.98 -18.60 14.59
N GLY A 42 -12.71 -19.04 13.36
CA GLY A 42 -13.33 -18.54 12.15
C GLY A 42 -14.68 -19.17 11.85
N TYR A 43 -15.44 -18.50 10.97
CA TYR A 43 -16.70 -19.05 10.48
C TYR A 43 -16.48 -20.36 9.72
N GLN A 44 -17.15 -21.41 10.17
CA GLN A 44 -16.95 -22.78 9.64
C GLN A 44 -15.48 -23.25 9.65
N GLY A 45 -14.68 -22.72 10.58
CA GLY A 45 -13.27 -23.08 10.73
C GLY A 45 -12.31 -22.36 9.76
N TYR A 46 -12.73 -21.23 9.21
CA TYR A 46 -11.93 -20.43 8.28
C TYR A 46 -12.11 -18.94 8.51
N LYS A 47 -11.06 -18.17 8.24
CA LYS A 47 -11.08 -16.71 8.11
C LYS A 47 -10.62 -16.29 6.72
N LEU A 48 -11.14 -15.17 6.26
CA LEU A 48 -10.76 -14.51 5.02
C LEU A 48 -9.54 -13.63 5.24
N TYR A 49 -8.56 -13.77 4.37
CA TYR A 49 -7.35 -12.96 4.28
C TYR A 49 -7.37 -12.15 2.99
N LEU A 50 -6.96 -10.91 3.10
CA LEU A 50 -6.70 -10.02 1.98
C LEU A 50 -5.25 -10.18 1.55
N VAL A 51 -4.99 -10.33 0.26
CA VAL A 51 -3.65 -10.52 -0.30
C VAL A 51 -3.49 -9.58 -1.50
N PRO A 52 -2.73 -8.48 -1.38
CA PRO A 52 -2.52 -7.56 -2.48
C PRO A 52 -1.68 -8.20 -3.58
N TRP A 53 -1.96 -7.83 -4.80
CA TRP A 53 -1.29 -8.29 -6.01
C TRP A 53 -1.00 -7.09 -6.91
N ASP A 54 0.11 -7.11 -7.65
CA ASP A 54 0.43 -6.11 -8.67
C ASP A 54 0.41 -4.67 -8.13
N THR A 55 1.47 -4.32 -7.40
CA THR A 55 1.59 -3.03 -6.69
C THR A 55 2.51 -2.04 -7.42
N ASP A 56 2.51 -2.07 -8.75
CA ASP A 56 3.28 -1.17 -9.60
C ASP A 56 2.73 0.26 -9.60
N LEU A 57 1.41 0.41 -9.47
CA LEU A 57 0.73 1.70 -9.38
C LEU A 57 0.65 2.19 -7.93
N THR A 58 1.79 2.54 -7.39
CA THR A 58 1.96 2.99 -6.00
C THR A 58 2.93 4.17 -5.92
N TRP A 59 3.05 4.75 -4.75
CA TRP A 59 4.02 5.80 -4.42
C TRP A 59 4.00 6.97 -5.38
N GLY A 60 2.78 7.43 -5.73
CA GLY A 60 2.55 8.55 -6.62
C GLY A 60 2.34 8.15 -8.09
N ASN A 61 2.57 6.90 -8.46
CA ASN A 61 2.14 6.41 -9.76
C ASN A 61 0.66 6.05 -9.71
N VAL A 62 -0.14 6.68 -10.57
CA VAL A 62 -1.57 6.43 -10.68
C VAL A 62 -1.94 6.15 -12.13
N TYR A 63 -2.98 5.33 -12.29
CA TYR A 63 -3.55 5.06 -13.60
C TYR A 63 -4.57 6.13 -13.96
N VAL A 64 -4.47 6.67 -15.16
CA VAL A 64 -5.44 7.62 -15.68
C VAL A 64 -6.13 7.02 -16.88
N ASP A 65 -7.44 6.82 -16.72
CA ASP A 65 -8.33 6.48 -17.83
C ASP A 65 -8.89 7.78 -18.43
N SER A 66 -8.30 8.21 -19.53
CA SER A 66 -8.89 9.27 -20.34
C SER A 66 -9.55 8.64 -21.55
N LYS A 67 -10.57 9.30 -22.10
CA LYS A 67 -11.26 8.85 -23.32
C LYS A 67 -10.33 8.72 -24.53
N GLU A 68 -9.13 9.26 -24.42
CA GLU A 68 -8.17 9.36 -25.51
C GLU A 68 -6.97 8.42 -25.32
N GLU A 69 -6.50 8.20 -24.09
CA GLU A 69 -5.35 7.34 -23.78
C GLU A 69 -5.39 6.79 -22.36
N LEU A 70 -4.97 5.54 -22.21
CA LEU A 70 -4.68 4.90 -20.92
C LEU A 70 -3.20 5.16 -20.62
N TYR A 71 -2.89 5.78 -19.50
CA TYR A 71 -1.50 6.04 -19.12
C TYR A 71 -1.26 6.10 -17.62
N VAL A 72 -0.03 5.88 -17.23
CA VAL A 72 0.43 6.09 -15.86
C VAL A 72 0.84 7.56 -15.71
N LYS A 73 0.31 8.22 -14.68
CA LYS A 73 0.63 9.60 -14.32
C LYS A 73 1.37 9.62 -12.99
N TRP A 74 2.34 10.51 -12.86
CA TRP A 74 2.93 10.87 -11.58
C TRP A 74 2.03 11.91 -10.88
N ALA A 75 1.59 11.58 -9.67
CA ALA A 75 0.67 12.39 -8.86
C ALA A 75 1.21 12.57 -7.43
N PRO A 76 2.27 13.39 -7.25
CA PRO A 76 2.86 13.61 -5.93
C PRO A 76 1.89 14.24 -4.93
N GLU A 77 0.88 14.95 -5.41
CA GLU A 77 -0.19 15.54 -4.62
C GLU A 77 -1.04 14.53 -3.83
N ASN A 78 -0.85 13.24 -4.07
CA ASN A 78 -1.53 12.19 -3.33
C ASN A 78 -0.81 11.79 -2.02
N ALA A 79 0.38 12.32 -1.78
CA ALA A 79 1.18 11.97 -0.60
C ALA A 79 0.45 12.29 0.72
N ASP A 80 -0.31 13.37 0.77
CA ASP A 80 -1.06 13.83 1.96
C ASP A 80 -2.56 13.55 1.89
N ARG A 81 -3.00 12.63 1.03
CA ARG A 81 -4.42 12.26 0.88
C ARG A 81 -4.73 10.93 1.55
N TYR A 82 -5.93 10.87 2.14
CA TYR A 82 -6.50 9.61 2.58
C TYR A 82 -6.91 8.76 1.38
N LEU A 83 -6.55 7.49 1.40
CA LEU A 83 -6.98 6.53 0.39
C LEU A 83 -8.28 5.87 0.86
N GLU A 84 -9.41 6.27 0.27
CA GLU A 84 -10.73 5.75 0.64
C GLU A 84 -10.90 4.29 0.17
N TRP A 85 -11.27 3.44 1.11
CA TRP A 85 -11.69 2.08 0.82
C TRP A 85 -12.95 1.72 1.61
N PRO A 86 -14.13 1.87 1.03
CA PRO A 86 -15.41 1.80 1.75
C PRO A 86 -15.59 0.56 2.63
N LEU A 87 -15.05 -0.60 2.23
CA LEU A 87 -15.13 -1.83 3.03
C LEU A 87 -14.35 -1.68 4.35
N LEU A 88 -13.08 -1.27 4.27
CA LEU A 88 -12.24 -1.15 5.46
C LEU A 88 -12.60 0.10 6.27
N ASP A 89 -12.97 1.19 5.61
CA ASP A 89 -13.42 2.42 6.27
C ASP A 89 -14.63 2.13 7.17
N ARG A 90 -15.55 1.28 6.70
CA ARG A 90 -16.71 0.87 7.51
C ARG A 90 -16.33 0.03 8.72
N LEU A 91 -15.35 -0.86 8.61
CA LEU A 91 -14.85 -1.63 9.75
C LEU A 91 -14.19 -0.72 10.79
N ILE A 92 -13.42 0.27 10.32
CA ILE A 92 -12.75 1.27 11.17
C ILE A 92 -13.77 2.19 11.83
N GLU A 93 -14.77 2.69 11.09
CA GLU A 93 -15.85 3.54 11.63
C GLU A 93 -16.59 2.85 12.78
N LEU A 94 -16.89 1.57 12.60
CA LEU A 94 -17.60 0.75 13.60
C LEU A 94 -16.68 0.18 14.69
N ASP A 95 -15.38 0.41 14.57
CA ASP A 95 -14.34 -0.14 15.45
C ASP A 95 -14.46 -1.65 15.67
N VAL A 96 -14.70 -2.39 14.61
CA VAL A 96 -14.95 -3.83 14.68
C VAL A 96 -13.75 -4.55 15.31
N GLY A 97 -13.96 -5.19 16.44
CA GLY A 97 -12.91 -5.93 17.17
C GLY A 97 -11.71 -5.10 17.61
N GLY A 98 -11.91 -3.78 17.83
CA GLY A 98 -10.83 -2.88 18.21
C GLY A 98 -9.83 -2.61 17.08
N ILE A 99 -10.31 -2.58 15.83
CA ILE A 99 -9.45 -2.41 14.65
C ILE A 99 -8.62 -1.12 14.70
N ARG A 100 -9.13 -0.06 15.30
CA ARG A 100 -8.38 1.22 15.41
C ARG A 100 -7.13 1.07 16.26
N GLU A 101 -7.25 0.42 17.40
CA GLU A 101 -6.11 0.16 18.28
C GLU A 101 -5.11 -0.78 17.62
N ARG A 102 -5.58 -1.83 16.92
CA ARG A 102 -4.71 -2.74 16.14
C ARG A 102 -3.89 -1.99 15.09
N ILE A 103 -4.52 -1.08 14.34
CA ILE A 103 -3.84 -0.25 13.34
C ILE A 103 -2.80 0.64 14.01
N LYS A 104 -3.13 1.27 15.13
CA LYS A 104 -2.24 2.16 15.86
C LYS A 104 -1.02 1.44 16.44
N ASP A 105 -1.25 0.31 17.10
CA ASP A 105 -0.18 -0.51 17.66
C ASP A 105 0.73 -1.04 16.55
N ARG A 106 0.14 -1.55 15.48
CA ARG A 106 0.88 -2.09 14.34
C ARG A 106 1.68 -1.02 13.61
N TRP A 107 1.10 0.15 13.40
CA TRP A 107 1.83 1.28 12.82
C TRP A 107 3.02 1.69 13.69
N THR A 108 2.82 1.78 15.01
CA THR A 108 3.89 2.09 15.96
C THR A 108 5.03 1.06 15.90
N GLU A 109 4.70 -0.22 15.86
CA GLU A 109 5.68 -1.31 15.68
C GLU A 109 6.46 -1.15 14.37
N LEU A 110 5.77 -0.98 13.25
CA LEU A 110 6.39 -0.82 11.93
C LEU A 110 7.29 0.42 11.88
N ARG A 111 6.86 1.55 12.46
CA ARG A 111 7.64 2.80 12.50
C ARG A 111 8.89 2.70 13.38
N SER A 112 8.87 1.85 14.40
CA SER A 112 10.05 1.57 15.22
C SER A 112 11.01 0.55 14.60
N GLY A 113 10.62 -0.08 13.50
CA GLY A 113 11.36 -1.14 12.82
C GLY A 113 11.55 -0.86 11.32
N ILE A 114 10.95 -1.69 10.48
CA ILE A 114 11.19 -1.69 9.03
C ILE A 114 10.75 -0.39 8.34
N LEU A 115 9.77 0.33 8.87
CA LEU A 115 9.34 1.63 8.36
C LEU A 115 9.99 2.81 9.12
N SER A 116 11.06 2.60 9.87
CA SER A 116 11.89 3.69 10.36
C SER A 116 12.51 4.46 9.19
N GLU A 117 12.82 5.72 9.38
CA GLU A 117 13.44 6.54 8.31
C GLU A 117 14.76 5.94 7.82
N GLU A 118 15.57 5.41 8.73
CA GLU A 118 16.84 4.75 8.41
C GLU A 118 16.61 3.50 7.55
N SER A 119 15.78 2.55 8.02
CA SER A 119 15.51 1.30 7.29
C SER A 119 14.88 1.54 5.93
N MET A 120 13.90 2.45 5.84
CA MET A 120 13.29 2.81 4.56
C MET A 120 14.30 3.39 3.59
N ASN A 121 15.21 4.25 4.07
CA ASN A 121 16.22 4.84 3.22
C ASN A 121 17.24 3.80 2.71
N GLU A 122 17.64 2.85 3.56
CA GLU A 122 18.52 1.75 3.17
C GLU A 122 17.87 0.86 2.11
N ILE A 123 16.64 0.41 2.34
CA ILE A 123 15.88 -0.42 1.38
C ILE A 123 15.70 0.32 0.05
N PHE A 124 15.36 1.60 0.09
CA PHE A 124 15.18 2.41 -1.10
C PHE A 124 16.47 2.50 -1.92
N ILE A 125 17.62 2.76 -1.28
CA ILE A 125 18.92 2.83 -1.93
C ILE A 125 19.28 1.48 -2.55
N GLU A 126 19.11 0.39 -1.80
CA GLU A 126 19.39 -0.95 -2.29
C GLU A 126 18.57 -1.30 -3.54
N CYS A 127 17.25 -1.10 -3.48
CA CYS A 127 16.36 -1.37 -4.61
C CYS A 127 16.72 -0.51 -5.84
N THR A 128 17.02 0.78 -5.62
CA THR A 128 17.41 1.69 -6.70
C THR A 128 18.70 1.25 -7.37
N HIS A 129 19.72 0.87 -6.59
CA HIS A 129 20.99 0.34 -7.13
C HIS A 129 20.78 -0.95 -7.89
N GLN A 130 19.95 -1.88 -7.40
CA GLN A 130 19.67 -3.12 -8.12
C GLN A 130 19.09 -2.86 -9.52
N VAL A 131 18.21 -1.90 -9.66
CA VAL A 131 17.61 -1.52 -10.96
C VAL A 131 18.65 -0.83 -11.87
N GLN A 132 19.41 0.11 -11.32
CA GLN A 132 20.41 0.89 -12.07
C GLN A 132 21.59 0.03 -12.51
N ASP A 133 22.22 -0.65 -11.57
CA ASP A 133 23.46 -1.40 -11.79
C ASP A 133 23.25 -2.62 -12.70
N SER A 134 22.06 -3.24 -12.62
CA SER A 134 21.68 -4.32 -13.53
C SER A 134 21.41 -3.86 -14.96
N GLY A 135 21.24 -2.56 -15.20
CA GLY A 135 20.79 -2.00 -16.47
C GLY A 135 19.34 -2.37 -16.85
N ALA A 136 18.55 -2.83 -15.89
CA ALA A 136 17.16 -3.24 -16.12
C ALA A 136 16.33 -2.10 -16.71
N PHE A 137 16.44 -0.90 -16.16
CA PHE A 137 15.75 0.29 -16.65
C PHE A 137 16.07 0.58 -18.13
N THR A 138 17.34 0.53 -18.52
CA THR A 138 17.78 0.77 -19.90
C THR A 138 17.22 -0.29 -20.86
N ARG A 139 17.22 -1.56 -20.45
CA ARG A 139 16.66 -2.65 -21.28
C ARG A 139 15.15 -2.54 -21.42
N ASP A 140 14.46 -2.14 -20.36
CA ASP A 140 13.00 -1.94 -20.36
C ASP A 140 12.63 -0.78 -21.28
N ALA A 141 13.28 0.37 -21.14
CA ALA A 141 13.08 1.53 -22.00
C ALA A 141 13.37 1.23 -23.48
N ALA A 142 14.40 0.42 -23.78
CA ALA A 142 14.69 0.00 -25.14
C ALA A 142 13.63 -0.97 -25.71
N ARG A 143 13.06 -1.83 -24.86
CA ARG A 143 12.03 -2.79 -25.25
C ARG A 143 10.65 -2.14 -25.46
N TRP A 144 10.35 -1.15 -24.66
CA TRP A 144 9.05 -0.49 -24.60
C TRP A 144 9.20 1.04 -24.70
N PRO A 145 9.68 1.58 -25.87
CA PRO A 145 10.05 2.99 -25.99
C PRO A 145 8.86 3.96 -25.81
N ASP A 146 7.64 3.49 -26.08
CA ASP A 146 6.43 4.28 -25.96
C ASP A 146 5.84 4.24 -24.52
N SER A 147 6.35 3.39 -23.65
CA SER A 147 5.95 3.35 -22.26
C SER A 147 6.57 4.49 -21.47
N ARG A 148 5.83 5.03 -20.51
CA ARG A 148 6.39 6.01 -19.58
C ARG A 148 7.29 5.31 -18.57
N HIS A 149 8.54 5.73 -18.54
CA HIS A 149 9.51 5.29 -17.56
C HIS A 149 9.73 6.39 -16.55
N ASN A 150 9.31 6.16 -15.30
CA ASN A 150 9.58 7.10 -14.22
C ASN A 150 10.91 6.73 -13.55
N ALA A 151 11.91 7.57 -13.77
CA ALA A 151 13.23 7.47 -13.12
C ALA A 151 13.43 8.60 -12.09
N ASP A 152 12.38 9.25 -11.66
CA ASP A 152 12.43 10.30 -10.63
C ASP A 152 12.50 9.65 -9.23
N TYR A 153 13.66 9.15 -8.89
CA TYR A 153 13.91 8.53 -7.58
C TYR A 153 13.85 9.53 -6.43
N ASP A 154 14.22 10.79 -6.66
CA ASP A 154 14.14 11.83 -5.65
C ASP A 154 12.67 12.19 -5.35
N GLY A 155 11.85 12.30 -6.40
CA GLY A 155 10.41 12.49 -6.27
C GLY A 155 9.73 11.34 -5.51
N MET A 156 10.09 10.09 -5.82
CA MET A 156 9.57 8.92 -5.11
C MET A 156 9.97 8.93 -3.63
N LYS A 157 11.22 9.26 -3.32
CA LYS A 157 11.71 9.37 -1.95
C LYS A 157 10.99 10.49 -1.18
N GLN A 158 10.76 11.62 -1.82
CA GLN A 158 10.00 12.72 -1.23
C GLN A 158 8.54 12.32 -0.97
N PHE A 159 7.89 11.65 -1.93
CA PHE A 159 6.54 11.11 -1.75
C PHE A 159 6.47 10.18 -0.54
N MET A 160 7.39 9.22 -0.44
CA MET A 160 7.47 8.29 0.68
C MET A 160 7.57 9.01 2.03
N LYS A 161 8.40 10.04 2.11
CA LYS A 161 8.57 10.86 3.32
C LYS A 161 7.28 11.58 3.69
N GLU A 162 6.70 12.33 2.77
CA GLU A 162 5.46 13.09 2.98
C GLU A 162 4.30 12.16 3.35
N ARG A 163 4.22 11.01 2.69
CA ARG A 163 3.22 9.98 2.99
C ARG A 163 3.35 9.45 4.42
N THR A 164 4.57 9.18 4.85
CA THR A 164 4.85 8.72 6.21
C THR A 164 4.46 9.75 7.25
N GLU A 165 4.82 11.02 7.03
CA GLU A 165 4.46 12.14 7.91
C GLU A 165 2.94 12.35 7.99
N PHE A 166 2.23 12.16 6.89
CA PHE A 166 0.77 12.22 6.85
C PHE A 166 0.16 11.09 7.69
N LEU A 167 0.63 9.85 7.52
CA LEU A 167 0.12 8.69 8.25
C LEU A 167 0.45 8.76 9.75
N ASP A 168 1.64 9.24 10.13
CA ASP A 168 2.01 9.48 11.52
C ASP A 168 1.00 10.40 12.23
N LYS A 169 0.55 11.45 11.55
CA LYS A 169 -0.46 12.38 12.09
C LYS A 169 -1.86 11.79 12.11
N MET A 170 -2.24 11.08 11.04
CA MET A 170 -3.60 10.55 10.87
C MET A 170 -3.90 9.39 11.82
N ILE A 171 -2.96 8.47 12.00
CA ILE A 171 -3.16 7.25 12.81
C ILE A 171 -3.12 7.57 14.31
N GLN A 172 -2.45 8.64 14.72
CA GLN A 172 -2.37 9.04 16.13
C GLN A 172 -3.59 9.83 16.64
N GLN A 173 -4.46 10.28 15.75
CA GLN A 173 -5.71 10.96 16.11
C GLN A 173 -6.79 9.96 16.56
#